data_cd07041473bd904ebb50b3167fe535e6
#
_entry.id   cd07041473bd904ebb50b3167fe535e6
#
_cell.length_a   1.000
_cell.length_b   1.000
_cell.length_c   1.000
_cell.angle_alpha   90.00
_cell.angle_beta   90.00
_cell.angle_gamma   90.00
#
_symmetry.space_group_name_H-M   'P 1'
#
loop_
_entity.id
_entity.type
_entity.pdbx_description
1 polymer ?
#
loop_
_entity_poly.entity_id
_entity_poly.type
_entity_poly.pdbx_seq_one_letter_code
_entity_poly.pdbx_strand_id
1 'polypeptide(L)'
;MNLRKKDCKIAVIGTGNAGIISAIMTIYTYRLLNLDEPRLTMFHDSKVPTELTGQGTTLNISHAIEKIVCDEDLNNPAGITPKVGFYYRGWGKKNEKILYKLGENAMAYHFDPPKLRQAFLNKDLVDVIEKHVTPEDIKDDFDLIIDCRGKSVNNWDEYYDMPSPTNYCLLGRTRDGRPPEVWTEHIATPDGWTFKIPLEDGYSYGYLFNDKITSPEIAEKNFDEMFGMKTLHKVPFKGYLSKNYYDQKNKTLLNGNRLFFFEPLESNATPMYGIAVNEFINSVIRHGEKGAVYAKKKYQILIQETYQWVMWHYMYGSKYDSEFWKYAQDQSKNYKYSKHFLSMIDYVRRTCNWKKYVGQNEFPERIISEFDYNDYATWYFSNV
;
A
#
# COMPACT_ATOMS: atom_id res chain seq x y z
N MET A 1 19.28 8.76 -19.38
CA MET A 1 17.85 8.49 -19.60
C MET A 1 17.11 9.80 -19.87
N ASN A 2 16.33 9.88 -20.96
CA ASN A 2 15.54 11.06 -21.33
C ASN A 2 14.06 10.67 -21.47
N LEU A 3 13.29 10.89 -20.42
CA LEU A 3 11.86 10.57 -20.38
C LEU A 3 10.95 11.70 -20.95
N ARG A 4 11.55 12.81 -21.46
CA ARG A 4 10.80 13.92 -22.11
C ARG A 4 10.72 13.79 -23.63
N LYS A 5 11.41 12.83 -24.24
CA LYS A 5 11.40 12.70 -25.69
C LYS A 5 10.00 12.31 -26.19
N LYS A 6 9.60 12.82 -27.34
CA LYS A 6 8.28 12.65 -27.94
C LYS A 6 7.87 11.17 -28.10
N ASP A 7 8.82 10.29 -28.43
CA ASP A 7 8.58 8.85 -28.63
C ASP A 7 9.14 8.04 -27.47
N CYS A 8 8.94 8.50 -26.22
CA CYS A 8 9.36 7.77 -25.02
C CYS A 8 8.62 6.45 -24.92
N LYS A 9 9.36 5.35 -24.71
CA LYS A 9 8.81 4.01 -24.56
C LYS A 9 9.03 3.50 -23.15
N ILE A 10 7.96 3.14 -22.46
CA ILE A 10 8.01 2.60 -21.10
C ILE A 10 7.38 1.21 -21.09
N ALA A 11 8.08 0.23 -20.49
CA ALA A 11 7.54 -1.09 -20.24
C ALA A 11 7.12 -1.24 -18.78
N VAL A 12 6.00 -1.94 -18.57
CA VAL A 12 5.60 -2.45 -17.24
C VAL A 12 5.56 -3.98 -17.31
N ILE A 13 6.33 -4.66 -16.47
CA ILE A 13 6.32 -6.12 -16.42
C ILE A 13 5.44 -6.57 -15.25
N GLY A 14 4.34 -7.21 -15.58
CA GLY A 14 3.28 -7.65 -14.65
C GLY A 14 2.02 -6.80 -14.75
N THR A 15 0.85 -7.46 -14.72
CA THR A 15 -0.49 -6.84 -14.75
C THR A 15 -1.29 -7.08 -13.47
N GLY A 16 -0.62 -7.41 -12.37
CA GLY A 16 -1.19 -7.40 -11.02
C GLY A 16 -1.43 -5.98 -10.52
N ASN A 17 -1.88 -5.82 -9.27
CA ASN A 17 -2.18 -4.51 -8.68
C ASN A 17 -1.04 -3.50 -8.87
N ALA A 18 0.20 -3.88 -8.52
CA ALA A 18 1.35 -2.98 -8.66
C ALA A 18 1.59 -2.54 -10.11
N GLY A 19 1.43 -3.44 -11.09
CA GLY A 19 1.61 -3.12 -12.51
C GLY A 19 0.54 -2.17 -13.02
N ILE A 20 -0.72 -2.41 -12.71
CA ILE A 20 -1.84 -1.54 -13.09
C ILE A 20 -1.71 -0.15 -12.47
N ILE A 21 -1.42 -0.06 -11.17
CA ILE A 21 -1.18 1.23 -10.51
C ILE A 21 0.05 1.94 -11.12
N SER A 22 1.11 1.21 -11.47
CA SER A 22 2.28 1.80 -12.14
C SER A 22 1.94 2.39 -13.50
N ALA A 23 1.13 1.69 -14.30
CA ALA A 23 0.69 2.17 -15.60
C ALA A 23 -0.20 3.42 -15.48
N ILE A 24 -1.22 3.37 -14.60
CA ILE A 24 -2.09 4.51 -14.30
C ILE A 24 -1.26 5.73 -13.87
N MET A 25 -0.35 5.56 -12.92
CA MET A 25 0.48 6.64 -12.39
C MET A 25 1.48 7.18 -13.41
N THR A 26 1.98 6.34 -14.31
CA THR A 26 2.81 6.79 -15.42
C THR A 26 2.06 7.77 -16.31
N ILE A 27 0.90 7.38 -16.83
CA ILE A 27 0.05 8.22 -17.70
C ILE A 27 -0.35 9.49 -16.95
N TYR A 28 -0.84 9.35 -15.72
CA TYR A 28 -1.26 10.47 -14.88
C TYR A 28 -0.13 11.49 -14.65
N THR A 29 1.10 11.02 -14.38
CA THR A 29 2.26 11.89 -14.17
C THR A 29 2.61 12.68 -15.42
N TYR A 30 2.57 12.07 -16.61
CA TYR A 30 2.81 12.77 -17.87
C TYR A 30 1.73 13.83 -18.15
N ARG A 31 0.46 13.50 -17.92
CA ARG A 31 -0.65 14.47 -18.06
C ARG A 31 -0.50 15.66 -17.11
N LEU A 32 -0.15 15.41 -15.83
CA LEU A 32 0.10 16.49 -14.86
C LEU A 32 1.26 17.42 -15.25
N LEU A 33 2.24 16.89 -15.94
CA LEU A 33 3.40 17.66 -16.40
C LEU A 33 3.17 18.33 -17.77
N ASN A 34 1.99 18.17 -18.37
CA ASN A 34 1.68 18.62 -19.74
C ASN A 34 2.71 18.11 -20.77
N LEU A 35 3.10 16.85 -20.68
CA LEU A 35 4.00 16.19 -21.60
C LEU A 35 3.23 15.22 -22.50
N ASP A 36 3.75 14.94 -23.70
CA ASP A 36 3.24 13.87 -24.56
C ASP A 36 3.32 12.54 -23.78
N GLU A 37 2.23 11.78 -23.74
CA GLU A 37 2.19 10.49 -23.06
C GLU A 37 3.20 9.53 -23.68
N PRO A 38 3.89 8.71 -22.87
CA PRO A 38 4.81 7.71 -23.39
C PRO A 38 4.03 6.59 -24.07
N ARG A 39 4.65 5.94 -25.04
CA ARG A 39 4.15 4.64 -25.50
C ARG A 39 4.36 3.59 -24.40
N LEU A 40 3.28 3.16 -23.81
CA LEU A 40 3.30 2.25 -22.68
C LEU A 40 2.96 0.81 -23.11
N THR A 41 3.85 -0.14 -22.80
CA THR A 41 3.65 -1.55 -23.10
C THR A 41 3.63 -2.34 -21.79
N MET A 42 2.59 -3.15 -21.58
CA MET A 42 2.49 -4.05 -20.43
C MET A 42 2.74 -5.50 -20.84
N PHE A 43 3.67 -6.15 -20.17
CA PHE A 43 3.93 -7.59 -20.35
C PHE A 43 3.18 -8.38 -19.27
N HIS A 44 2.48 -9.40 -19.71
CA HIS A 44 1.61 -10.23 -18.89
C HIS A 44 1.97 -11.71 -19.05
N ASP A 45 2.00 -12.42 -17.95
CA ASP A 45 2.13 -13.88 -17.91
C ASP A 45 0.83 -14.46 -17.32
N SER A 46 -0.01 -15.07 -18.15
CA SER A 46 -1.31 -15.64 -17.74
C SER A 46 -1.20 -16.76 -16.71
N LYS A 47 0.01 -17.35 -16.54
CA LYS A 47 0.26 -18.40 -15.55
C LYS A 47 0.43 -17.84 -14.13
N VAL A 48 0.65 -16.54 -13.98
CA VAL A 48 0.78 -15.88 -12.69
C VAL A 48 -0.59 -15.42 -12.21
N PRO A 49 -1.10 -15.94 -11.07
CA PRO A 49 -2.40 -15.53 -10.56
C PRO A 49 -2.38 -14.06 -10.14
N THR A 50 -3.50 -13.37 -10.36
CA THR A 50 -3.71 -12.01 -9.87
C THR A 50 -4.11 -12.02 -8.39
N GLU A 51 -3.88 -10.89 -7.71
CA GLU A 51 -4.30 -10.70 -6.32
C GLU A 51 -5.83 -10.76 -6.19
N LEU A 52 -6.31 -11.49 -5.18
CA LEU A 52 -7.74 -11.70 -4.92
C LEU A 52 -8.26 -10.86 -3.75
N THR A 53 -7.40 -10.08 -3.12
CA THR A 53 -7.73 -9.27 -1.93
C THR A 53 -8.12 -7.86 -2.35
N GLY A 54 -9.23 -7.36 -1.81
CA GLY A 54 -9.61 -5.96 -1.95
C GLY A 54 -8.50 -5.01 -1.48
N GLN A 55 -8.40 -3.87 -2.12
CA GLN A 55 -7.36 -2.88 -1.86
C GLN A 55 -7.95 -1.54 -1.45
N GLY A 56 -7.16 -0.74 -0.74
CA GLY A 56 -7.45 0.65 -0.44
C GLY A 56 -6.40 1.57 -1.04
N THR A 57 -6.82 2.80 -1.35
CA THR A 57 -5.92 3.85 -1.86
C THR A 57 -5.74 4.97 -0.84
N THR A 58 -4.90 5.94 -1.21
CA THR A 58 -4.86 7.29 -0.66
C THR A 58 -5.26 8.31 -1.73
N LEU A 59 -5.37 9.59 -1.37
CA LEU A 59 -5.95 10.64 -2.20
C LEU A 59 -5.33 10.74 -3.60
N ASN A 60 -3.99 10.76 -3.67
CA ASN A 60 -3.29 10.95 -4.96
C ASN A 60 -3.56 9.80 -5.93
N ILE A 61 -3.58 8.56 -5.42
CA ILE A 61 -3.84 7.38 -6.25
C ILE A 61 -5.31 7.32 -6.66
N SER A 62 -6.21 7.68 -5.75
CA SER A 62 -7.65 7.77 -6.04
C SER A 62 -7.92 8.74 -7.17
N HIS A 63 -7.31 9.91 -7.13
CA HIS A 63 -7.46 10.91 -8.18
C HIS A 63 -6.91 10.43 -9.53
N ALA A 64 -5.78 9.72 -9.53
CA ALA A 64 -5.23 9.12 -10.75
C ALA A 64 -6.17 8.04 -11.33
N ILE A 65 -6.73 7.17 -10.48
CA ILE A 65 -7.72 6.15 -10.92
C ILE A 65 -8.95 6.85 -11.51
N GLU A 66 -9.47 7.87 -10.84
CA GLU A 66 -10.61 8.63 -11.32
C GLU A 66 -10.37 9.24 -12.69
N LYS A 67 -9.23 9.94 -12.87
CA LYS A 67 -8.91 10.65 -14.12
C LYS A 67 -8.50 9.74 -15.28
N ILE A 68 -7.98 8.55 -15.01
CA ILE A 68 -7.47 7.67 -16.06
C ILE A 68 -8.45 6.54 -16.38
N VAL A 69 -9.16 6.03 -15.36
CA VAL A 69 -9.98 4.83 -15.51
C VAL A 69 -11.47 5.14 -15.48
N CYS A 70 -11.94 5.93 -14.51
CA CYS A 70 -13.36 6.16 -14.34
C CYS A 70 -13.88 7.24 -15.29
N ASP A 71 -13.09 8.33 -15.45
CA ASP A 71 -13.42 9.46 -16.29
C ASP A 71 -14.96 9.68 -16.31
N GLU A 72 -15.67 10.20 -17.09
CA GLU A 72 -17.09 10.48 -17.01
C GLU A 72 -18.02 9.23 -17.03
N ASP A 73 -17.46 8.01 -16.82
CA ASP A 73 -18.24 6.76 -16.85
C ASP A 73 -19.01 6.55 -15.54
N LEU A 74 -20.31 6.86 -15.58
CA LEU A 74 -21.21 6.71 -14.43
C LEU A 74 -21.48 5.25 -14.01
N ASN A 75 -21.08 4.26 -14.84
CA ASN A 75 -21.33 2.85 -14.58
C ASN A 75 -20.32 2.21 -13.63
N ASN A 76 -19.34 2.99 -13.12
CA ASN A 76 -18.31 2.51 -12.17
C ASN A 76 -17.60 1.22 -12.64
N PRO A 77 -16.97 1.19 -13.82
CA PRO A 77 -16.40 -0.04 -14.38
C PRO A 77 -15.27 -0.61 -13.53
N ALA A 78 -14.59 0.21 -12.76
CA ALA A 78 -13.52 -0.20 -11.84
C ALA A 78 -14.03 -0.78 -10.52
N GLY A 79 -15.35 -0.72 -10.25
CA GLY A 79 -15.95 -1.20 -8.99
C GLY A 79 -15.40 -0.49 -7.77
N ILE A 80 -15.07 0.82 -7.89
CA ILE A 80 -14.57 1.61 -6.75
C ILE A 80 -15.68 1.91 -5.76
N THR A 81 -15.31 1.93 -4.47
CA THR A 81 -16.18 2.37 -3.38
C THR A 81 -15.49 3.45 -2.55
N PRO A 82 -16.23 4.40 -1.95
CA PRO A 82 -15.60 5.50 -1.22
C PRO A 82 -14.85 5.00 0.02
N LYS A 83 -13.70 5.68 0.31
CA LYS A 83 -12.92 5.50 1.52
C LYS A 83 -12.63 6.86 2.15
N VAL A 84 -13.17 7.11 3.33
CA VAL A 84 -12.99 8.37 4.04
C VAL A 84 -11.98 8.29 5.20
N GLY A 85 -11.50 7.09 5.50
CA GLY A 85 -10.55 6.90 6.61
C GLY A 85 -10.34 5.44 7.00
N PHE A 86 -9.82 5.29 8.21
CA PHE A 86 -9.55 4.02 8.85
C PHE A 86 -10.28 3.93 10.18
N TYR A 87 -10.79 2.77 10.50
CA TYR A 87 -11.52 2.50 11.71
C TYR A 87 -10.90 1.34 12.48
N TYR A 88 -10.24 1.67 13.58
CA TYR A 88 -9.62 0.70 14.46
C TYR A 88 -10.57 0.27 15.55
N ARG A 89 -10.69 -1.03 15.77
CA ARG A 89 -11.55 -1.62 16.82
C ARG A 89 -10.73 -2.54 17.72
N GLY A 90 -10.76 -2.24 19.01
CA GLY A 90 -10.10 -3.04 20.03
C GLY A 90 -8.58 -2.88 20.09
N TRP A 91 -8.00 -1.91 19.40
CA TRP A 91 -6.61 -1.52 19.50
C TRP A 91 -6.41 -0.58 20.70
N GLY A 92 -5.23 -0.70 21.35
CA GLY A 92 -4.96 0.04 22.57
C GLY A 92 -5.76 -0.44 23.77
N LYS A 93 -5.48 0.13 24.95
CA LYS A 93 -6.12 -0.30 26.21
C LYS A 93 -7.28 0.60 26.66
N LYS A 94 -7.35 1.83 26.14
CA LYS A 94 -8.29 2.86 26.62
C LYS A 94 -9.51 3.06 25.75
N ASN A 95 -9.38 2.86 24.44
CA ASN A 95 -10.45 3.11 23.49
C ASN A 95 -10.79 1.85 22.71
N GLU A 96 -12.05 1.48 22.71
CA GLU A 96 -12.51 0.36 21.88
C GLU A 96 -12.54 0.69 20.39
N LYS A 97 -12.59 1.99 20.05
CA LYS A 97 -12.83 2.47 18.68
C LYS A 97 -12.03 3.74 18.41
N ILE A 98 -11.22 3.71 17.37
CA ILE A 98 -10.46 4.87 16.88
C ILE A 98 -10.83 5.07 15.41
N LEU A 99 -11.45 6.20 15.09
CA LEU A 99 -11.69 6.60 13.70
C LEU A 99 -10.74 7.74 13.36
N TYR A 100 -9.91 7.55 12.35
CA TYR A 100 -9.22 8.66 11.78
C TYR A 100 -9.48 8.83 10.30
N LYS A 101 -9.73 10.08 9.92
CA LYS A 101 -10.18 10.48 8.59
C LYS A 101 -8.99 10.87 7.73
N LEU A 102 -9.06 10.63 6.44
CA LEU A 102 -8.08 11.11 5.45
C LEU A 102 -8.05 12.65 5.32
N GLY A 103 -9.04 13.33 5.85
CA GLY A 103 -9.22 14.77 5.85
C GLY A 103 -10.71 15.15 5.86
N GLU A 104 -11.05 16.43 6.11
CA GLU A 104 -12.46 16.84 6.22
C GLU A 104 -13.27 16.63 4.94
N ASN A 105 -12.67 16.89 3.77
CA ASN A 105 -13.31 16.75 2.47
C ASN A 105 -12.53 15.78 1.56
N ALA A 106 -11.75 14.88 2.15
CA ALA A 106 -10.89 13.97 1.44
C ALA A 106 -11.56 12.61 1.27
N MET A 107 -11.59 12.10 0.05
CA MET A 107 -12.12 10.80 -0.28
C MET A 107 -11.11 10.03 -1.12
N ALA A 108 -10.72 8.87 -0.63
CA ALA A 108 -10.01 7.86 -1.38
C ALA A 108 -10.97 6.75 -1.82
N TYR A 109 -10.44 5.65 -2.34
CA TYR A 109 -11.25 4.54 -2.82
C TYR A 109 -10.76 3.20 -2.27
N HIS A 110 -11.73 2.29 -2.09
CA HIS A 110 -11.47 0.86 -2.12
C HIS A 110 -11.78 0.34 -3.52
N PHE A 111 -11.14 -0.74 -3.91
CA PHE A 111 -11.39 -1.39 -5.20
C PHE A 111 -11.04 -2.87 -5.18
N ASP A 112 -11.61 -3.60 -6.14
CA ASP A 112 -11.25 -4.98 -6.44
C ASP A 112 -10.19 -4.99 -7.55
N PRO A 113 -8.95 -5.46 -7.32
CA PRO A 113 -7.88 -5.42 -8.30
C PRO A 113 -8.23 -6.01 -9.67
N PRO A 114 -8.91 -7.17 -9.77
CA PRO A 114 -9.38 -7.68 -11.07
C PRO A 114 -10.30 -6.73 -11.83
N LYS A 115 -11.24 -6.05 -11.14
CA LYS A 115 -12.16 -5.08 -11.76
C LYS A 115 -11.39 -3.85 -12.24
N LEU A 116 -10.53 -3.28 -11.40
CA LEU A 116 -9.70 -2.13 -11.79
C LEU A 116 -8.79 -2.47 -12.98
N ARG A 117 -8.18 -3.65 -12.97
CA ARG A 117 -7.36 -4.14 -14.09
C ARG A 117 -8.17 -4.17 -15.39
N GLN A 118 -9.33 -4.82 -15.37
CA GLN A 118 -10.17 -4.93 -16.55
C GLN A 118 -10.63 -3.57 -17.06
N ALA A 119 -11.08 -2.68 -16.15
CA ALA A 119 -11.52 -1.34 -16.50
C ALA A 119 -10.37 -0.51 -17.13
N PHE A 120 -9.17 -0.59 -16.59
CA PHE A 120 -8.00 0.10 -17.14
C PHE A 120 -7.61 -0.44 -18.52
N LEU A 121 -7.55 -1.75 -18.69
CA LEU A 121 -7.16 -2.37 -19.97
C LEU A 121 -8.18 -2.07 -21.08
N ASN A 122 -9.46 -1.93 -20.76
CA ASN A 122 -10.51 -1.56 -21.72
C ASN A 122 -10.42 -0.10 -22.22
N LYS A 123 -9.54 0.72 -21.64
CA LYS A 123 -9.32 2.12 -22.11
C LYS A 123 -8.39 2.23 -23.31
N ASP A 124 -7.78 1.12 -23.75
CA ASP A 124 -6.85 1.08 -24.89
C ASP A 124 -5.69 2.09 -24.81
N LEU A 125 -5.28 2.43 -23.57
CA LEU A 125 -4.20 3.38 -23.29
C LEU A 125 -2.79 2.73 -23.33
N VAL A 126 -2.74 1.40 -23.42
CA VAL A 126 -1.51 0.61 -23.33
C VAL A 126 -1.53 -0.57 -24.28
N ASP A 127 -0.36 -0.90 -24.86
CA ASP A 127 -0.19 -2.16 -25.59
C ASP A 127 -0.03 -3.31 -24.55
N VAL A 128 -0.81 -4.37 -24.65
CA VAL A 128 -0.69 -5.56 -23.77
C VAL A 128 -0.14 -6.73 -24.55
N ILE A 129 0.98 -7.30 -24.06
CA ILE A 129 1.64 -8.44 -24.69
C ILE A 129 1.68 -9.61 -23.71
N GLU A 130 1.04 -10.73 -24.07
CA GLU A 130 1.14 -11.96 -23.31
C GLU A 130 2.49 -12.63 -23.58
N LYS A 131 3.46 -12.38 -22.71
CA LYS A 131 4.80 -12.95 -22.80
C LYS A 131 5.49 -12.86 -21.44
N HIS A 132 6.11 -13.96 -21.04
CA HIS A 132 7.06 -13.93 -19.92
C HIS A 132 8.35 -13.23 -20.38
N VAL A 133 8.74 -12.15 -19.72
CA VAL A 133 9.97 -11.39 -20.02
C VAL A 133 10.70 -11.01 -18.74
N THR A 134 12.01 -10.83 -18.88
CA THR A 134 12.85 -10.18 -17.87
C THR A 134 13.28 -8.80 -18.36
N PRO A 135 13.72 -7.88 -17.48
CA PRO A 135 14.25 -6.59 -17.92
C PRO A 135 15.40 -6.72 -18.94
N GLU A 136 16.24 -7.72 -18.78
CA GLU A 136 17.36 -8.01 -19.66
C GLU A 136 16.92 -8.30 -21.09
N ASP A 137 15.77 -8.95 -21.28
CA ASP A 137 15.25 -9.35 -22.58
C ASP A 137 14.75 -8.15 -23.41
N ILE A 138 14.39 -7.04 -22.75
CA ILE A 138 13.67 -5.91 -23.40
C ILE A 138 14.35 -4.54 -23.20
N LYS A 139 15.47 -4.46 -22.47
CA LYS A 139 16.11 -3.19 -22.09
C LYS A 139 16.53 -2.30 -23.26
N ASP A 140 16.76 -2.89 -24.42
CA ASP A 140 17.21 -2.14 -25.62
C ASP A 140 16.03 -1.54 -26.39
N ASP A 141 14.81 -2.03 -26.15
CA ASP A 141 13.57 -1.56 -26.81
C ASP A 141 12.88 -0.42 -26.05
N PHE A 142 13.22 -0.22 -24.75
CA PHE A 142 12.54 0.72 -23.87
C PHE A 142 13.49 1.72 -23.20
N ASP A 143 12.96 2.89 -22.87
CA ASP A 143 13.67 3.95 -22.14
C ASP A 143 13.63 3.75 -20.63
N LEU A 144 12.55 3.15 -20.13
CA LEU A 144 12.35 2.77 -18.74
C LEU A 144 11.57 1.46 -18.69
N ILE A 145 11.94 0.62 -17.76
CA ILE A 145 11.19 -0.61 -17.41
C ILE A 145 10.75 -0.48 -15.96
N ILE A 146 9.49 -0.79 -15.68
CA ILE A 146 8.94 -0.88 -14.33
C ILE A 146 8.68 -2.35 -14.04
N ASP A 147 9.49 -2.96 -13.18
CA ASP A 147 9.41 -4.39 -12.86
C ASP A 147 8.47 -4.65 -11.67
N CYS A 148 7.27 -5.15 -11.97
CA CYS A 148 6.23 -5.49 -11.00
C CYS A 148 5.96 -7.00 -10.90
N ARG A 149 6.94 -7.86 -11.27
CA ARG A 149 6.77 -9.34 -11.30
C ARG A 149 6.62 -10.00 -9.93
N GLY A 150 6.69 -9.26 -8.86
CA GLY A 150 6.73 -9.80 -7.51
C GLY A 150 8.16 -10.21 -7.09
N LYS A 151 8.28 -10.75 -5.86
CA LYS A 151 9.58 -11.12 -5.31
C LYS A 151 10.22 -12.26 -6.08
N SER A 152 11.53 -12.15 -6.31
CA SER A 152 12.34 -13.30 -6.76
C SER A 152 12.51 -14.27 -5.58
N VAL A 153 11.91 -15.45 -5.69
CA VAL A 153 11.87 -16.46 -4.62
C VAL A 153 13.27 -16.97 -4.24
N ASN A 154 14.26 -16.84 -5.14
CA ASN A 154 15.52 -17.57 -5.02
C ASN A 154 16.70 -16.74 -4.51
N ASN A 155 16.54 -15.44 -4.23
CA ASN A 155 17.68 -14.60 -3.85
C ASN A 155 17.36 -13.67 -2.70
N TRP A 156 17.29 -14.21 -1.46
CA TRP A 156 17.08 -13.41 -0.25
C TRP A 156 18.22 -12.44 0.04
N ASP A 157 19.41 -12.68 -0.48
CA ASP A 157 20.56 -11.80 -0.27
C ASP A 157 20.39 -10.42 -0.92
N GLU A 158 19.46 -10.29 -1.86
CA GLU A 158 19.11 -8.99 -2.47
C GLU A 158 18.13 -8.15 -1.62
N TYR A 159 17.67 -8.67 -0.48
CA TYR A 159 16.66 -8.02 0.35
C TYR A 159 17.16 -7.78 1.77
N TYR A 160 16.70 -6.70 2.37
CA TYR A 160 16.73 -6.49 3.82
C TYR A 160 15.48 -7.13 4.43
N ASP A 161 15.65 -7.72 5.61
CA ASP A 161 14.52 -8.19 6.40
C ASP A 161 13.77 -6.99 7.02
N MET A 162 12.44 -7.04 6.93
CA MET A 162 11.53 -6.09 7.55
C MET A 162 10.58 -6.87 8.48
N PRO A 163 11.04 -7.26 9.69
CA PRO A 163 10.24 -8.14 10.55
C PRO A 163 8.95 -7.47 10.99
N SER A 164 7.87 -8.25 11.00
CA SER A 164 6.54 -7.83 11.42
C SER A 164 6.05 -8.73 12.55
N PRO A 165 5.22 -8.24 13.49
CA PRO A 165 4.59 -9.10 14.48
C PRO A 165 3.74 -10.22 13.88
N THR A 166 3.17 -10.00 12.70
CA THR A 166 2.41 -10.99 11.95
C THR A 166 3.23 -11.58 10.81
N ASN A 167 2.98 -12.84 10.44
CA ASN A 167 3.68 -13.53 9.35
C ASN A 167 2.77 -14.45 8.52
N TYR A 168 1.48 -14.44 8.81
CA TYR A 168 0.49 -15.28 8.14
C TYR A 168 -0.84 -14.55 7.99
N CYS A 169 -1.53 -14.76 6.87
CA CYS A 169 -2.84 -14.19 6.60
C CYS A 169 -3.81 -15.24 6.06
N LEU A 170 -5.01 -15.29 6.63
CA LEU A 170 -6.16 -16.02 6.07
C LEU A 170 -7.03 -15.02 5.34
N LEU A 171 -7.30 -15.27 4.06
CA LEU A 171 -8.16 -14.40 3.24
C LEU A 171 -9.57 -14.96 3.15
N GLY A 172 -10.55 -14.09 3.32
CA GLY A 172 -11.97 -14.38 3.15
C GLY A 172 -12.69 -13.28 2.37
N ARG A 173 -13.87 -13.58 1.85
CA ARG A 173 -14.68 -12.63 1.10
C ARG A 173 -16.16 -12.95 1.26
N THR A 174 -16.99 -11.92 1.42
CA THR A 174 -18.44 -12.02 1.24
C THR A 174 -18.86 -11.48 -0.12
N ARG A 175 -20.08 -11.83 -0.55
CA ARG A 175 -20.72 -11.31 -1.78
C ARG A 175 -22.21 -11.13 -1.51
N ASP A 176 -22.54 -10.40 -0.47
CA ASP A 176 -23.86 -10.19 0.11
C ASP A 176 -24.46 -8.82 -0.22
N GLY A 177 -23.87 -8.13 -1.20
CA GLY A 177 -24.28 -6.82 -1.66
C GLY A 177 -23.37 -5.69 -1.16
N ARG A 178 -23.62 -4.48 -1.67
CA ARG A 178 -22.79 -3.30 -1.37
C ARG A 178 -22.89 -2.92 0.11
N PRO A 179 -21.76 -2.89 0.83
CA PRO A 179 -21.72 -2.45 2.22
C PRO A 179 -22.01 -0.95 2.38
N PRO A 180 -22.58 -0.53 3.52
CA PRO A 180 -22.81 0.89 3.81
C PRO A 180 -21.55 1.61 4.32
N GLU A 181 -20.54 0.89 4.77
CA GLU A 181 -19.32 1.47 5.34
C GLU A 181 -18.44 2.09 4.26
N VAL A 182 -17.77 3.19 4.65
CA VAL A 182 -16.91 4.00 3.79
C VAL A 182 -15.48 4.12 4.36
N TRP A 183 -15.05 3.17 5.18
CA TRP A 183 -13.72 3.12 5.80
C TRP A 183 -13.14 1.71 5.74
N THR A 184 -11.82 1.60 5.80
CA THR A 184 -11.16 0.32 6.07
C THR A 184 -11.23 0.05 7.57
N GLU A 185 -11.75 -1.11 7.99
CA GLU A 185 -11.68 -1.52 9.40
C GLU A 185 -10.41 -2.34 9.67
N HIS A 186 -9.76 -2.04 10.80
CA HIS A 186 -8.68 -2.82 11.38
C HIS A 186 -9.13 -3.29 12.77
N ILE A 187 -9.46 -4.56 12.87
CA ILE A 187 -10.11 -5.16 14.06
C ILE A 187 -9.08 -6.01 14.78
N ALA A 188 -8.76 -5.67 16.03
CA ALA A 188 -7.91 -6.52 16.86
C ALA A 188 -8.61 -7.85 17.13
N THR A 189 -7.84 -8.94 17.08
CA THR A 189 -8.27 -10.31 17.40
C THR A 189 -7.36 -10.88 18.49
N PRO A 190 -7.70 -11.99 19.14
CA PRO A 190 -6.82 -12.61 20.12
C PRO A 190 -5.43 -12.97 19.56
N ASP A 191 -5.38 -13.34 18.27
CA ASP A 191 -4.18 -13.86 17.59
C ASP A 191 -3.41 -12.80 16.78
N GLY A 192 -4.00 -11.62 16.62
CA GLY A 192 -3.48 -10.58 15.74
C GLY A 192 -4.52 -9.52 15.42
N TRP A 193 -4.79 -9.34 14.13
CA TRP A 193 -5.79 -8.38 13.67
C TRP A 193 -6.37 -8.76 12.31
N THR A 194 -7.53 -8.19 12.00
CA THR A 194 -8.23 -8.43 10.73
C THR A 194 -8.49 -7.11 10.03
N PHE A 195 -8.17 -7.02 8.74
CA PHE A 195 -8.74 -5.96 7.92
C PHE A 195 -10.10 -6.38 7.37
N LYS A 196 -11.00 -5.41 7.26
CA LYS A 196 -12.29 -5.53 6.58
C LYS A 196 -12.43 -4.38 5.62
N ILE A 197 -12.49 -4.68 4.32
CA ILE A 197 -12.51 -3.70 3.22
C ILE A 197 -13.86 -3.80 2.51
N PRO A 198 -14.69 -2.73 2.52
CA PRO A 198 -15.95 -2.71 1.79
C PRO A 198 -15.69 -2.58 0.28
N LEU A 199 -16.25 -3.49 -0.49
CA LEU A 199 -16.22 -3.54 -1.94
C LEU A 199 -17.63 -3.33 -2.50
N GLU A 200 -17.76 -3.25 -3.81
CA GLU A 200 -19.04 -3.04 -4.48
C GLU A 200 -20.07 -4.16 -4.23
N ASP A 201 -19.60 -5.39 -4.04
CA ASP A 201 -20.42 -6.59 -3.92
C ASP A 201 -20.32 -7.32 -2.56
N GLY A 202 -19.66 -6.73 -1.58
CA GLY A 202 -19.46 -7.34 -0.25
C GLY A 202 -18.19 -6.85 0.42
N TYR A 203 -17.57 -7.70 1.24
CA TYR A 203 -16.34 -7.35 1.96
C TYR A 203 -15.19 -8.28 1.60
N SER A 204 -13.98 -7.73 1.57
CA SER A 204 -12.74 -8.50 1.60
C SER A 204 -12.18 -8.50 3.02
N TYR A 205 -11.79 -9.67 3.51
CA TYR A 205 -11.20 -9.86 4.84
C TYR A 205 -9.82 -10.48 4.75
N GLY A 206 -8.95 -10.08 5.66
CA GLY A 206 -7.71 -10.76 5.91
C GLY A 206 -7.43 -10.84 7.40
N TYR A 207 -7.33 -12.05 7.93
CA TYR A 207 -7.02 -12.35 9.32
C TYR A 207 -5.51 -12.59 9.44
N LEU A 208 -4.82 -11.64 10.05
CA LEU A 208 -3.37 -11.67 10.21
C LEU A 208 -3.00 -12.16 11.62
N PHE A 209 -2.05 -13.08 11.69
CA PHE A 209 -1.56 -13.65 12.92
C PHE A 209 -0.10 -14.09 12.79
N ASN A 210 0.48 -14.62 13.86
CA ASN A 210 1.82 -15.20 13.85
C ASN A 210 1.71 -16.73 14.02
N ASP A 211 2.12 -17.49 13.01
CA ASP A 211 2.02 -18.96 12.98
C ASP A 211 2.95 -19.66 14.00
N LYS A 212 3.87 -18.90 14.59
CA LYS A 212 4.75 -19.35 15.69
C LYS A 212 4.08 -19.27 17.06
N ILE A 213 2.99 -18.50 17.16
CA ILE A 213 2.25 -18.26 18.41
C ILE A 213 0.89 -18.96 18.36
N THR A 214 0.17 -18.80 17.24
CA THR A 214 -1.16 -19.40 17.03
C THR A 214 -1.10 -20.31 15.82
N SER A 215 -1.54 -21.57 15.94
CA SER A 215 -1.56 -22.45 14.76
C SER A 215 -2.60 -21.99 13.73
N PRO A 216 -2.37 -22.27 12.43
CA PRO A 216 -3.33 -21.92 11.38
C PRO A 216 -4.74 -22.47 11.63
N GLU A 217 -4.86 -23.65 12.24
CA GLU A 217 -6.16 -24.27 12.53
C GLU A 217 -6.94 -23.50 13.60
N ILE A 218 -6.24 -23.01 14.63
CA ILE A 218 -6.85 -22.17 15.68
C ILE A 218 -7.25 -20.82 15.08
N ALA A 219 -6.37 -20.21 14.26
CA ALA A 219 -6.65 -18.95 13.58
C ALA A 219 -7.85 -19.07 12.62
N GLU A 220 -7.99 -20.17 11.87
CA GLU A 220 -9.15 -20.42 11.01
C GLU A 220 -10.45 -20.55 11.82
N LYS A 221 -10.41 -21.26 12.94
CA LYS A 221 -11.56 -21.38 13.83
C LYS A 221 -11.98 -20.00 14.36
N ASN A 222 -11.03 -19.20 14.84
CA ASN A 222 -11.30 -17.85 15.33
C ASN A 222 -11.82 -16.93 14.23
N PHE A 223 -11.32 -17.06 12.99
CA PHE A 223 -11.78 -16.30 11.85
C PHE A 223 -13.25 -16.61 11.51
N ASP A 224 -13.64 -17.90 11.55
CA ASP A 224 -15.03 -18.30 11.34
C ASP A 224 -15.92 -17.83 12.52
N GLU A 225 -15.53 -18.10 13.76
CA GLU A 225 -16.32 -17.74 14.95
C GLU A 225 -16.53 -16.22 15.11
N MET A 226 -15.52 -15.41 14.78
CA MET A 226 -15.59 -13.96 14.96
C MET A 226 -16.27 -13.22 13.78
N PHE A 227 -16.14 -13.72 12.57
CA PHE A 227 -16.55 -13.03 11.36
C PHE A 227 -17.47 -13.83 10.44
N GLY A 228 -17.75 -15.09 10.75
CA GLY A 228 -18.49 -16.00 9.87
C GLY A 228 -17.74 -16.29 8.56
N MET A 229 -16.40 -16.20 8.57
CA MET A 229 -15.59 -16.25 7.37
C MET A 229 -14.93 -17.62 7.18
N LYS A 230 -15.22 -18.24 6.04
CA LYS A 230 -14.44 -19.40 5.58
C LYS A 230 -13.17 -18.90 4.90
N THR A 231 -12.06 -19.53 5.25
CA THR A 231 -10.78 -19.26 4.60
C THR A 231 -10.81 -19.68 3.13
N LEU A 232 -10.57 -18.72 2.23
CA LEU A 232 -10.42 -18.96 0.80
C LEU A 232 -8.97 -19.24 0.43
N HIS A 233 -8.04 -18.48 1.03
CA HIS A 233 -6.61 -18.60 0.77
C HIS A 233 -5.81 -18.47 2.06
N LYS A 234 -4.71 -19.22 2.13
CA LYS A 234 -3.71 -19.19 3.21
C LYS A 234 -2.42 -18.61 2.66
N VAL A 235 -1.97 -17.51 3.22
CA VAL A 235 -0.84 -16.73 2.70
C VAL A 235 0.21 -16.53 3.79
N PRO A 236 1.22 -17.40 3.88
CA PRO A 236 2.40 -17.11 4.70
C PRO A 236 3.19 -15.97 4.05
N PHE A 237 3.72 -15.06 4.87
CA PHE A 237 4.51 -13.95 4.38
C PHE A 237 5.68 -13.61 5.31
N LYS A 238 6.64 -12.88 4.75
CA LYS A 238 7.75 -12.27 5.46
C LYS A 238 7.91 -10.86 4.94
N GLY A 239 8.13 -9.90 5.81
CA GLY A 239 8.43 -8.53 5.39
C GLY A 239 9.85 -8.43 4.84
N TYR A 240 10.03 -7.64 3.78
CA TYR A 240 11.32 -7.39 3.13
C TYR A 240 11.33 -6.08 2.36
N LEU A 241 12.55 -5.59 2.09
CA LEU A 241 12.83 -4.45 1.21
C LEU A 241 14.01 -4.80 0.31
N SER A 242 13.88 -4.60 -1.00
CA SER A 242 14.99 -4.76 -1.93
C SER A 242 16.13 -3.78 -1.64
N LYS A 243 17.36 -4.26 -1.69
CA LYS A 243 18.57 -3.43 -1.63
C LYS A 243 18.70 -2.51 -2.85
N ASN A 244 18.06 -2.91 -3.96
CA ASN A 244 18.01 -2.17 -5.21
C ASN A 244 16.64 -1.53 -5.39
N TYR A 245 16.62 -0.26 -5.74
CA TYR A 245 15.42 0.49 -6.13
C TYR A 245 15.36 0.68 -7.64
N TYR A 246 16.50 0.99 -8.23
CA TYR A 246 16.67 1.21 -9.66
C TYR A 246 17.97 0.58 -10.16
N ASP A 247 17.85 -0.25 -11.19
CA ASP A 247 18.98 -0.81 -11.93
C ASP A 247 19.26 0.05 -13.17
N GLN A 248 20.32 0.84 -13.10
CA GLN A 248 20.71 1.74 -14.19
C GLN A 248 21.13 0.98 -15.45
N LYS A 249 21.78 -0.18 -15.31
CA LYS A 249 22.25 -1.00 -16.43
C LYS A 249 21.10 -1.49 -17.29
N ASN A 250 20.02 -1.92 -16.65
CA ASN A 250 18.84 -2.46 -17.30
C ASN A 250 17.70 -1.41 -17.39
N LYS A 251 17.96 -0.14 -17.00
CA LYS A 251 16.96 0.95 -16.96
C LYS A 251 15.69 0.57 -16.18
N THR A 252 15.84 -0.22 -15.12
CA THR A 252 14.72 -0.89 -14.44
C THR A 252 14.44 -0.28 -13.09
N LEU A 253 13.23 0.26 -12.91
CA LEU A 253 12.64 0.62 -11.63
C LEU A 253 11.94 -0.61 -11.04
N LEU A 254 12.34 -1.05 -9.85
CA LEU A 254 11.59 -2.10 -9.13
C LEU A 254 10.35 -1.50 -8.46
N ASN A 255 9.22 -2.19 -8.54
CA ASN A 255 7.99 -1.75 -7.88
C ASN A 255 7.14 -2.95 -7.39
N GLY A 256 6.13 -2.64 -6.58
CA GLY A 256 5.28 -3.69 -6.00
C GLY A 256 6.07 -4.65 -5.11
N ASN A 257 5.60 -5.89 -5.05
CA ASN A 257 6.26 -6.95 -4.29
C ASN A 257 7.65 -7.34 -4.85
N ARG A 258 8.07 -6.76 -5.98
CA ARG A 258 9.46 -6.85 -6.44
C ARG A 258 10.38 -5.96 -5.61
N LEU A 259 9.87 -4.84 -5.12
CA LEU A 259 10.63 -3.86 -4.34
C LEU A 259 10.52 -4.10 -2.83
N PHE A 260 9.31 -4.24 -2.30
CA PHE A 260 9.10 -4.42 -0.87
C PHE A 260 7.80 -5.16 -0.57
N PHE A 261 7.75 -5.71 0.63
CA PHE A 261 6.51 -6.17 1.26
C PHE A 261 6.63 -6.04 2.78
N PHE A 262 5.61 -5.54 3.42
CA PHE A 262 5.34 -5.68 4.86
C PHE A 262 3.83 -5.71 5.06
N GLU A 263 3.39 -6.01 6.29
CA GLU A 263 1.96 -6.23 6.55
C GLU A 263 1.10 -5.04 6.10
N PRO A 264 -0.16 -5.29 5.66
CA PRO A 264 -1.00 -4.30 4.97
C PRO A 264 -1.69 -3.31 5.90
N LEU A 265 -1.18 -3.09 7.10
CA LEU A 265 -1.73 -2.09 8.02
C LEU A 265 -1.70 -0.71 7.35
N GLU A 266 -2.76 0.08 7.49
CA GLU A 266 -2.94 1.40 6.85
C GLU A 266 -3.10 1.37 5.32
N SER A 267 -3.37 0.22 4.70
CA SER A 267 -3.49 0.09 3.23
C SER A 267 -2.24 0.62 2.50
N ASN A 268 -1.07 0.47 3.08
CA ASN A 268 0.17 1.13 2.65
C ASN A 268 0.69 0.71 1.27
N ALA A 269 0.43 -0.52 0.83
CA ALA A 269 1.05 -1.08 -0.38
C ALA A 269 0.67 -0.32 -1.66
N THR A 270 -0.62 -0.17 -1.94
CA THR A 270 -1.11 0.48 -3.18
C THR A 270 -0.63 1.94 -3.31
N PRO A 271 -0.76 2.80 -2.29
CA PRO A 271 -0.19 4.15 -2.32
C PRO A 271 1.31 4.17 -2.60
N MET A 272 2.07 3.31 -1.94
CA MET A 272 3.52 3.24 -2.10
C MET A 272 3.93 2.85 -3.53
N TYR A 273 3.17 1.99 -4.20
CA TYR A 273 3.44 1.64 -5.59
C TYR A 273 3.30 2.85 -6.52
N GLY A 274 2.25 3.64 -6.32
CA GLY A 274 2.02 4.84 -7.11
C GLY A 274 3.04 5.94 -6.84
N ILE A 275 3.40 6.16 -5.56
CA ILE A 275 4.40 7.15 -5.15
C ILE A 275 5.77 6.80 -5.73
N ALA A 276 6.16 5.53 -5.74
CA ALA A 276 7.43 5.08 -6.32
C ALA A 276 7.58 5.51 -7.77
N VAL A 277 6.55 5.28 -8.58
CA VAL A 277 6.54 5.63 -10.01
C VAL A 277 6.52 7.14 -10.21
N ASN A 278 5.59 7.83 -9.54
CA ASN A 278 5.44 9.29 -9.67
C ASN A 278 6.74 10.03 -9.28
N GLU A 279 7.33 9.70 -8.13
CA GLU A 279 8.57 10.32 -7.67
C GLU A 279 9.75 10.02 -8.61
N PHE A 280 9.85 8.79 -9.12
CA PHE A 280 10.91 8.42 -10.04
C PHE A 280 10.78 9.20 -11.35
N ILE A 281 9.63 9.16 -12.01
CA ILE A 281 9.39 9.82 -13.30
C ILE A 281 9.59 11.33 -13.17
N ASN A 282 8.98 11.98 -12.18
CA ASN A 282 9.12 13.40 -11.92
C ASN A 282 10.58 13.82 -11.72
N SER A 283 11.32 13.06 -10.90
CA SER A 283 12.71 13.36 -10.59
C SER A 283 13.61 13.21 -11.81
N VAL A 284 13.40 12.14 -12.59
CA VAL A 284 14.17 11.90 -13.82
C VAL A 284 13.84 12.94 -14.90
N ILE A 285 12.59 13.30 -15.07
CA ILE A 285 12.16 14.35 -16.00
C ILE A 285 12.82 15.69 -15.66
N ARG A 286 12.96 16.02 -14.37
CA ARG A 286 13.54 17.29 -13.91
C ARG A 286 15.07 17.30 -13.91
N HIS A 287 15.69 16.18 -13.58
CA HIS A 287 17.12 16.12 -13.24
C HIS A 287 17.91 15.04 -13.99
N GLY A 288 17.30 14.37 -14.98
CA GLY A 288 17.93 13.27 -15.72
C GLY A 288 18.33 12.13 -14.78
N GLU A 289 19.48 11.52 -15.02
CA GLU A 289 19.96 10.39 -14.21
C GLU A 289 20.20 10.72 -12.72
N LYS A 290 20.57 11.97 -12.40
CA LYS A 290 20.69 12.43 -11.02
C LYS A 290 19.33 12.36 -10.29
N GLY A 291 18.23 12.52 -11.03
CA GLY A 291 16.87 12.38 -10.51
C GLY A 291 16.58 10.98 -9.98
N ALA A 292 17.08 9.93 -10.62
CA ALA A 292 16.92 8.56 -10.12
C ALA A 292 17.56 8.36 -8.73
N VAL A 293 18.73 8.96 -8.50
CA VAL A 293 19.39 8.91 -7.19
C VAL A 293 18.59 9.67 -6.12
N TYR A 294 18.04 10.83 -6.51
CA TYR A 294 17.20 11.63 -5.61
C TYR A 294 15.90 10.89 -5.25
N ALA A 295 15.20 10.35 -6.24
CA ALA A 295 13.99 9.56 -6.04
C ALA A 295 14.24 8.34 -5.14
N LYS A 296 15.37 7.63 -5.34
CA LYS A 296 15.77 6.53 -4.46
C LYS A 296 15.84 6.95 -3.00
N LYS A 297 16.57 8.04 -2.70
CA LYS A 297 16.73 8.53 -1.32
C LYS A 297 15.39 8.89 -0.69
N LYS A 298 14.57 9.65 -1.41
CA LYS A 298 13.25 10.08 -0.94
C LYS A 298 12.35 8.88 -0.66
N TYR A 299 12.33 7.92 -1.56
CA TYR A 299 11.49 6.74 -1.42
C TYR A 299 11.97 5.78 -0.31
N GLN A 300 13.29 5.66 -0.10
CA GLN A 300 13.83 4.89 1.02
C GLN A 300 13.41 5.48 2.38
N ILE A 301 13.42 6.81 2.51
CA ILE A 301 12.92 7.49 3.72
C ILE A 301 11.44 7.17 3.91
N LEU A 302 10.63 7.31 2.86
CA LEU A 302 9.20 7.05 2.91
C LEU A 302 8.89 5.61 3.35
N ILE A 303 9.55 4.61 2.76
CA ILE A 303 9.39 3.20 3.16
C ILE A 303 9.77 3.02 4.63
N GLN A 304 10.89 3.59 5.06
CA GLN A 304 11.35 3.44 6.44
C GLN A 304 10.36 4.06 7.43
N GLU A 305 9.82 5.22 7.13
CA GLU A 305 8.84 5.88 8.00
C GLU A 305 7.50 5.17 8.03
N THR A 306 7.00 4.72 6.87
CA THR A 306 5.80 3.90 6.80
C THR A 306 5.95 2.61 7.63
N TYR A 307 7.08 1.93 7.52
CA TYR A 307 7.34 0.74 8.32
C TYR A 307 7.42 1.04 9.82
N GLN A 308 8.08 2.14 10.23
CA GLN A 308 8.10 2.56 11.64
C GLN A 308 6.70 2.87 12.16
N TRP A 309 5.86 3.49 11.33
CA TRP A 309 4.46 3.75 11.65
C TRP A 309 3.67 2.45 11.87
N VAL A 310 3.83 1.47 10.99
CA VAL A 310 3.21 0.14 11.16
C VAL A 310 3.65 -0.50 12.48
N MET A 311 4.95 -0.49 12.79
CA MET A 311 5.47 -1.01 14.06
C MET A 311 4.93 -0.25 15.28
N TRP A 312 4.75 1.06 15.17
CA TRP A 312 4.24 1.90 16.25
C TRP A 312 2.80 1.58 16.64
N HIS A 313 1.98 1.09 15.73
CA HIS A 313 0.60 0.68 16.03
C HIS A 313 0.52 -0.37 17.13
N TYR A 314 1.51 -1.23 17.23
CA TYR A 314 1.56 -2.28 18.25
C TYR A 314 2.02 -1.78 19.63
N MET A 315 2.55 -0.55 19.73
CA MET A 315 3.13 0.01 20.97
C MET A 315 2.18 -0.09 22.17
N TYR A 316 0.91 0.14 21.94
CA TYR A 316 -0.09 0.20 23.00
C TYR A 316 -0.94 -1.09 23.13
N GLY A 317 -0.64 -2.11 22.31
CA GLY A 317 -1.33 -3.40 22.33
C GLY A 317 -2.79 -3.32 21.90
N SER A 318 -3.61 -4.13 22.53
CA SER A 318 -5.05 -4.18 22.27
C SER A 318 -5.84 -4.46 23.55
N LYS A 319 -7.17 -4.60 23.39
CA LYS A 319 -8.05 -5.07 24.47
C LYS A 319 -7.77 -6.51 24.92
N TYR A 320 -7.04 -7.29 24.10
CA TYR A 320 -6.69 -8.67 24.41
C TYR A 320 -5.37 -8.77 25.16
N ASP A 321 -5.33 -9.54 26.24
CA ASP A 321 -4.12 -9.90 27.00
C ASP A 321 -3.57 -11.25 26.55
N SER A 322 -3.42 -11.43 25.22
CA SER A 322 -2.94 -12.68 24.63
C SER A 322 -1.43 -12.71 24.48
N GLU A 323 -0.88 -13.89 24.22
CA GLU A 323 0.54 -14.09 23.93
C GLU A 323 0.97 -13.28 22.69
N PHE A 324 0.15 -13.27 21.64
CA PHE A 324 0.43 -12.46 20.45
C PHE A 324 0.59 -10.97 20.80
N TRP A 325 -0.34 -10.38 21.56
CA TRP A 325 -0.27 -8.95 21.84
C TRP A 325 0.88 -8.57 22.78
N LYS A 326 1.26 -9.46 23.71
CA LYS A 326 2.47 -9.30 24.53
C LYS A 326 3.72 -9.31 23.65
N TYR A 327 3.82 -10.27 22.74
CA TYR A 327 4.90 -10.37 21.77
C TYR A 327 4.97 -9.13 20.85
N ALA A 328 3.85 -8.74 20.26
CA ALA A 328 3.78 -7.60 19.33
C ALA A 328 4.17 -6.28 20.00
N GLN A 329 3.72 -6.04 21.25
CA GLN A 329 4.13 -4.89 22.05
C GLN A 329 5.64 -4.91 22.35
N ASP A 330 6.20 -6.06 22.70
CA ASP A 330 7.62 -6.21 22.97
C ASP A 330 8.44 -5.91 21.70
N GLN A 331 8.06 -6.44 20.56
CA GLN A 331 8.69 -6.12 19.28
C GLN A 331 8.66 -4.62 18.99
N SER A 332 7.51 -3.96 19.16
CA SER A 332 7.38 -2.52 18.97
C SER A 332 8.24 -1.71 19.93
N LYS A 333 8.23 -2.04 21.23
CA LYS A 333 9.02 -1.33 22.26
C LYS A 333 10.54 -1.47 22.06
N ASN A 334 10.99 -2.61 21.58
CA ASN A 334 12.42 -2.89 21.34
C ASN A 334 12.88 -2.45 19.94
N TYR A 335 11.97 -2.01 19.07
CA TYR A 335 12.32 -1.52 17.74
C TYR A 335 13.10 -0.19 17.83
N LYS A 336 14.16 -0.07 17.03
CA LYS A 336 14.98 1.16 16.98
C LYS A 336 14.37 2.18 16.01
N TYR A 337 13.44 2.96 16.51
CA TYR A 337 12.87 4.08 15.75
C TYR A 337 13.91 5.12 15.40
N SER A 338 13.79 5.74 14.23
CA SER A 338 14.66 6.84 13.82
C SER A 338 14.49 8.07 14.74
N LYS A 339 15.55 8.87 14.86
CA LYS A 339 15.46 10.13 15.61
C LYS A 339 14.38 11.06 15.06
N HIS A 340 14.21 11.06 13.74
CA HIS A 340 13.17 11.85 13.09
C HIS A 340 11.77 11.37 13.52
N PHE A 341 11.46 10.08 13.40
CA PHE A 341 10.20 9.51 13.86
C PHE A 341 9.91 9.84 15.33
N LEU A 342 10.88 9.65 16.22
CA LEU A 342 10.71 9.95 17.64
C LEU A 342 10.51 11.45 17.90
N SER A 343 11.16 12.33 17.13
CA SER A 343 10.96 13.77 17.25
C SER A 343 9.55 14.19 16.82
N MET A 344 8.95 13.47 15.86
CA MET A 344 7.57 13.68 15.44
C MET A 344 6.58 13.31 16.55
N ILE A 345 6.77 12.14 17.16
CA ILE A 345 5.95 11.70 18.30
C ILE A 345 6.09 12.67 19.47
N ASP A 346 7.31 13.14 19.77
CA ASP A 346 7.56 14.09 20.85
C ASP A 346 6.96 15.48 20.54
N TYR A 347 7.02 15.93 19.29
CA TYR A 347 6.34 17.15 18.86
C TYR A 347 4.83 17.05 19.05
N VAL A 348 4.19 15.98 18.58
CA VAL A 348 2.77 15.72 18.79
C VAL A 348 2.42 15.73 20.27
N ARG A 349 3.21 15.05 21.10
CA ARG A 349 3.00 15.00 22.55
C ARG A 349 3.03 16.35 23.23
N ARG A 350 3.93 17.25 22.79
CA ARG A 350 4.13 18.59 23.43
C ARG A 350 3.16 19.64 22.91
N THR A 351 2.84 19.60 21.62
CA THR A 351 2.14 20.69 20.95
C THR A 351 0.67 20.45 20.72
N CYS A 352 0.28 19.18 20.61
CA CYS A 352 -1.10 18.83 20.32
C CYS A 352 -1.95 18.81 21.59
N ASN A 353 -2.77 19.84 21.75
CA ASN A 353 -3.83 19.81 22.75
C ASN A 353 -5.03 19.09 22.17
N TRP A 354 -5.21 17.83 22.51
CA TRP A 354 -6.29 16.95 22.05
C TRP A 354 -7.66 17.62 21.91
N LYS A 355 -8.05 18.49 22.85
CA LYS A 355 -9.33 19.19 22.83
C LYS A 355 -9.47 20.23 21.71
N LYS A 356 -8.36 20.67 21.10
CA LYS A 356 -8.34 21.62 19.98
C LYS A 356 -8.35 20.94 18.61
N TYR A 357 -8.03 19.65 18.55
CA TYR A 357 -7.73 18.92 17.32
C TYR A 357 -8.93 18.38 16.56
N VAL A 358 -10.03 18.20 17.25
CA VAL A 358 -11.27 17.82 16.62
C VAL A 358 -11.83 19.03 15.88
N GLY A 359 -11.19 19.41 14.77
CA GLY A 359 -11.72 20.42 13.86
C GLY A 359 -10.82 21.56 13.36
N GLN A 360 -9.50 21.54 13.50
CA GLN A 360 -8.64 22.63 12.98
C GLN A 360 -7.48 22.14 12.12
N ASN A 361 -7.40 22.68 10.90
CA ASN A 361 -6.48 22.32 9.81
C ASN A 361 -5.15 23.09 9.80
N GLU A 362 -4.61 23.57 10.92
CA GLU A 362 -3.36 24.34 10.92
C GLU A 362 -2.20 23.51 11.50
N PHE A 363 -1.48 22.81 10.61
CA PHE A 363 -0.21 22.20 10.92
C PHE A 363 0.93 22.79 10.10
N PRO A 364 2.08 23.06 10.70
CA PRO A 364 3.27 23.47 9.94
C PRO A 364 3.85 22.28 9.18
N GLU A 365 4.15 22.54 7.94
CA GLU A 365 4.94 21.74 6.97
C GLU A 365 4.77 20.21 6.97
N ARG A 366 4.39 19.70 5.81
CA ARG A 366 4.29 18.27 5.49
C ARG A 366 5.58 17.54 5.85
N ILE A 367 5.43 16.54 6.68
CA ILE A 367 6.41 15.48 6.86
C ILE A 367 6.64 14.82 5.49
N ILE A 368 7.85 14.34 5.26
CA ILE A 368 8.22 13.53 4.08
C ILE A 368 7.62 12.10 4.20
N SER A 369 6.57 11.91 4.95
CA SER A 369 5.87 10.63 5.08
C SER A 369 4.49 10.71 4.45
N GLU A 370 3.91 9.57 4.18
CA GLU A 370 2.52 9.45 3.73
C GLU A 370 1.53 9.86 4.83
N PHE A 371 1.99 9.86 6.08
CA PHE A 371 1.24 10.16 7.28
C PHE A 371 1.54 11.59 7.75
N ASP A 372 0.52 12.33 8.09
CA ASP A 372 0.64 13.68 8.62
C ASP A 372 0.64 13.71 10.15
N TYR A 373 0.78 14.92 10.73
CA TYR A 373 0.74 15.10 12.19
C TYR A 373 -0.59 14.69 12.82
N ASN A 374 -1.69 14.78 12.07
CA ASN A 374 -3.01 14.37 12.57
C ASN A 374 -3.08 12.86 12.78
N ASP A 375 -2.45 12.08 11.88
CA ASP A 375 -2.41 10.63 12.00
C ASP A 375 -1.68 10.23 13.28
N TYR A 376 -0.47 10.79 13.50
CA TYR A 376 0.31 10.56 14.72
C TYR A 376 -0.43 11.04 15.97
N ALA A 377 -1.05 12.23 15.93
CA ALA A 377 -1.79 12.78 17.06
C ALA A 377 -3.00 11.91 17.40
N THR A 378 -3.79 11.54 16.40
CA THR A 378 -4.97 10.70 16.60
C THR A 378 -4.59 9.37 17.22
N TRP A 379 -3.58 8.70 16.68
CA TRP A 379 -3.13 7.42 17.21
C TRP A 379 -2.56 7.56 18.63
N TYR A 380 -1.67 8.52 18.86
CA TYR A 380 -1.05 8.74 20.17
C TYR A 380 -2.09 9.02 21.24
N PHE A 381 -2.94 10.05 21.05
CA PHE A 381 -3.91 10.47 22.07
C PHE A 381 -5.05 9.48 22.27
N SER A 382 -5.39 8.66 21.30
CA SER A 382 -6.36 7.59 21.47
C SER A 382 -5.85 6.46 22.36
N ASN A 383 -4.54 6.32 22.54
CA ASN A 383 -3.91 5.22 23.28
C ASN A 383 -3.22 5.65 24.59
N VAL A 384 -3.05 6.93 24.84
CA VAL A 384 -2.45 7.50 26.06
C VAL A 384 -3.51 8.14 26.95
#